data_af1017679d0efccd64aaf47e0f86b1c5
#
_entry.id   af1017679d0efccd64aaf47e0f86b1c5
#
_cell.length_a   1.000
_cell.length_b   1.000
_cell.length_c   1.000
_cell.angle_alpha   90.00
_cell.angle_beta   90.00
_cell.angle_gamma   90.00
#
_symmetry.space_group_name_H-M   'P 1'
#
loop_
_entity.id
_entity.type
_entity.pdbx_description
1 polymer ?
#
loop_
_entity_poly.entity_id
_entity_poly.type
_entity_poly.pdbx_seq_one_letter_code
_entity_poly.pdbx_strand_id
1 'polypeptide(L)'
;MSALRGDDMGAIRTALVDAIAAALPVAVVYFAGWAYLSSYLAEFGIDATQVEVPFSTVLVYAFRPLSYGCPQAWLSGLVIALAVAISFRETPSWITGTWFVVCSLIVHCLLFAIRDAANEEAKALAQKVWTNEKSMTEVVVNSPASADPAYEDYVYCRDSDRLRQVIGLPNRMFLFCRSEAEPQKWGALFLLNDAGAILYVANRTRNPSDVPSPKK
;
A
#
# COMPACT_ATOMS: atom_id res chain seq x y z
N MET A 1 -4.81 6.22 54.06
CA MET A 1 -4.95 5.30 52.88
C MET A 1 -5.20 6.04 51.55
N SER A 2 -4.89 7.33 51.36
CA SER A 2 -5.22 8.11 50.17
C SER A 2 -4.03 8.53 49.31
N ALA A 3 -2.78 8.28 49.74
CA ALA A 3 -1.58 8.74 49.02
C ALA A 3 -1.15 7.85 47.82
N LEU A 4 -1.52 6.58 47.82
CA LEU A 4 -1.13 5.63 46.77
C LEU A 4 -1.84 5.81 45.41
N ARG A 5 -2.95 6.55 45.38
CA ARG A 5 -3.78 6.71 44.19
C ARG A 5 -3.26 7.76 43.18
N GLY A 6 -2.42 8.69 43.62
CA GLY A 6 -1.85 9.75 42.77
C GLY A 6 -0.66 9.29 41.93
N ASP A 7 0.21 8.49 42.54
CA ASP A 7 1.44 8.00 41.90
C ASP A 7 1.14 6.95 40.81
N ASP A 8 0.12 6.11 41.03
CA ASP A 8 -0.29 5.08 40.06
C ASP A 8 -0.86 5.68 38.75
N MET A 9 -1.62 6.78 38.83
CA MET A 9 -2.15 7.45 37.66
C MET A 9 -1.04 8.15 36.85
N GLY A 10 -0.01 8.67 37.50
CA GLY A 10 1.17 9.23 36.84
C GLY A 10 1.95 8.18 36.06
N ALA A 11 2.19 7.00 36.64
CA ALA A 11 2.89 5.91 36.05
C ALA A 11 2.13 5.33 34.85
N ILE A 12 0.82 5.14 34.95
CA ILE A 12 -0.04 4.63 33.85
C ILE A 12 -0.03 5.62 32.68
N ARG A 13 -0.13 6.92 32.94
CA ARG A 13 -0.09 7.95 31.89
C ARG A 13 1.24 7.94 31.14
N THR A 14 2.36 7.83 31.85
CA THR A 14 3.69 7.78 31.24
C THR A 14 3.84 6.52 30.39
N ALA A 15 3.48 5.35 30.89
CA ALA A 15 3.53 4.10 30.16
C ALA A 15 2.66 4.12 28.90
N LEU A 16 1.49 4.74 28.94
CA LEU A 16 0.61 4.89 27.78
C LEU A 16 1.22 5.80 26.71
N VAL A 17 1.80 6.94 27.10
CA VAL A 17 2.47 7.85 26.16
C VAL A 17 3.65 7.17 25.49
N ASP A 18 4.47 6.45 26.26
CA ASP A 18 5.63 5.73 25.73
C ASP A 18 5.20 4.61 24.77
N ALA A 19 4.14 3.88 25.08
CA ALA A 19 3.58 2.85 24.22
C ALA A 19 3.04 3.43 22.88
N ILE A 20 2.32 4.54 22.93
CA ILE A 20 1.81 5.24 21.74
C ILE A 20 2.99 5.77 20.90
N ALA A 21 3.99 6.39 21.53
CA ALA A 21 5.15 6.92 20.83
C ALA A 21 5.95 5.82 20.11
N ALA A 22 6.03 4.64 20.68
CA ALA A 22 6.70 3.50 20.04
C ALA A 22 5.87 2.86 18.93
N ALA A 23 4.55 2.73 19.10
CA ALA A 23 3.67 2.05 18.16
C ALA A 23 3.28 2.92 16.94
N LEU A 24 3.14 4.24 17.12
CA LEU A 24 2.63 5.16 16.10
C LEU A 24 3.47 5.15 14.82
N PRO A 25 4.82 5.22 14.84
CA PRO A 25 5.63 5.18 13.63
C PRO A 25 5.40 3.90 12.82
N VAL A 26 5.36 2.75 13.50
CA VAL A 26 5.15 1.46 12.85
C VAL A 26 3.76 1.39 12.23
N ALA A 27 2.74 1.87 12.93
CA ALA A 27 1.37 1.91 12.43
C ALA A 27 1.24 2.82 11.19
N VAL A 28 1.89 3.99 11.18
CA VAL A 28 1.89 4.93 10.04
C VAL A 28 2.58 4.30 8.82
N VAL A 29 3.75 3.69 9.02
CA VAL A 29 4.48 3.02 7.93
C VAL A 29 3.67 1.85 7.38
N TYR A 30 3.09 1.02 8.25
CA TYR A 30 2.23 -0.08 7.82
C TYR A 30 1.01 0.43 7.03
N PHE A 31 0.32 1.45 7.53
CA PHE A 31 -0.82 2.05 6.86
C PHE A 31 -0.44 2.58 5.46
N ALA A 32 0.71 3.26 5.34
CA ALA A 32 1.19 3.79 4.07
C ALA A 32 1.41 2.67 3.03
N GLY A 33 2.08 1.59 3.43
CA GLY A 33 2.31 0.44 2.56
C GLY A 33 1.03 -0.28 2.17
N TRP A 34 0.12 -0.46 3.14
CA TRP A 34 -1.17 -1.08 2.90
C TRP A 34 -2.06 -0.25 1.97
N ALA A 35 -2.15 1.06 2.19
CA ALA A 35 -2.89 1.98 1.34
C ALA A 35 -2.37 1.96 -0.11
N TYR A 36 -1.04 1.93 -0.28
CA TYR A 36 -0.43 1.83 -1.59
C TYR A 36 -0.75 0.49 -2.28
N LEU A 37 -0.54 -0.64 -1.59
CA LEU A 37 -0.76 -1.96 -2.16
C LEU A 37 -2.24 -2.20 -2.49
N SER A 38 -3.15 -1.82 -1.60
CA SER A 38 -4.58 -1.99 -1.84
C SER A 38 -5.05 -1.15 -3.04
N SER A 39 -4.58 0.09 -3.17
CA SER A 39 -4.89 0.93 -4.33
C SER A 39 -4.28 0.37 -5.63
N TYR A 40 -3.04 -0.15 -5.58
CA TYR A 40 -2.38 -0.74 -6.72
C TYR A 40 -3.06 -2.03 -7.20
N LEU A 41 -3.38 -2.94 -6.28
CA LEU A 41 -4.05 -4.20 -6.61
C LEU A 41 -5.48 -3.97 -7.11
N ALA A 42 -6.17 -2.96 -6.60
CA ALA A 42 -7.50 -2.58 -7.06
C ALA A 42 -7.53 -2.19 -8.55
N GLU A 43 -6.46 -1.58 -9.09
CA GLU A 43 -6.34 -1.25 -10.52
C GLU A 43 -6.34 -2.50 -11.43
N PHE A 44 -6.01 -3.66 -10.87
CA PHE A 44 -6.08 -4.97 -11.54
C PHE A 44 -7.31 -5.77 -11.09
N GLY A 45 -8.20 -5.18 -10.27
CA GLY A 45 -9.38 -5.84 -9.71
C GLY A 45 -9.05 -6.95 -8.71
N ILE A 46 -7.89 -6.86 -8.06
CA ILE A 46 -7.49 -7.76 -6.98
C ILE A 46 -7.85 -7.09 -5.66
N ASP A 47 -8.67 -7.77 -4.85
CA ASP A 47 -8.96 -7.32 -3.50
C ASP A 47 -7.79 -7.69 -2.57
N ALA A 48 -7.08 -6.67 -2.08
CA ALA A 48 -5.94 -6.87 -1.21
C ALA A 48 -6.28 -7.59 0.10
N THR A 49 -7.55 -7.55 0.53
CA THR A 49 -7.99 -8.22 1.76
C THR A 49 -8.14 -9.73 1.59
N GLN A 50 -8.28 -10.21 0.34
CA GLN A 50 -8.37 -11.63 0.01
C GLN A 50 -7.01 -12.26 -0.30
N VAL A 51 -5.97 -11.46 -0.32
CA VAL A 51 -4.62 -11.90 -0.64
C VAL A 51 -3.75 -11.79 0.60
N GLU A 52 -3.09 -12.89 0.98
CA GLU A 52 -2.14 -12.88 2.10
C GLU A 52 -0.87 -12.13 1.70
N VAL A 53 -0.82 -10.83 2.01
CA VAL A 53 0.35 -10.00 1.80
C VAL A 53 1.23 -10.04 3.04
N PRO A 54 2.49 -10.52 2.96
CA PRO A 54 3.41 -10.53 4.10
C PRO A 54 3.64 -9.12 4.64
N PHE A 55 3.75 -9.00 5.97
CA PHE A 55 4.04 -7.73 6.65
C PHE A 55 5.29 -7.03 6.09
N SER A 56 6.36 -7.80 5.82
CA SER A 56 7.59 -7.29 5.22
C SER A 56 7.36 -6.66 3.84
N THR A 57 6.50 -7.26 3.03
CA THR A 57 6.13 -6.71 1.72
C THR A 57 5.42 -5.37 1.87
N VAL A 58 4.46 -5.28 2.80
CA VAL A 58 3.75 -4.02 3.08
C VAL A 58 4.72 -2.91 3.47
N LEU A 59 5.71 -3.21 4.34
CA LEU A 59 6.71 -2.23 4.76
C LEU A 59 7.58 -1.71 3.60
N VAL A 60 7.98 -2.58 2.68
CA VAL A 60 8.78 -2.18 1.51
C VAL A 60 8.02 -1.18 0.64
N TYR A 61 6.73 -1.39 0.44
CA TYR A 61 5.92 -0.50 -0.38
C TYR A 61 5.56 0.83 0.30
N ALA A 62 5.69 0.93 1.63
CA ALA A 62 5.43 2.14 2.38
C ALA A 62 6.34 3.32 2.01
N PHE A 63 7.57 3.05 1.56
CA PHE A 63 8.52 4.09 1.22
C PHE A 63 8.07 4.98 0.06
N ARG A 64 7.29 4.46 -0.88
CA ARG A 64 6.83 5.23 -2.03
C ARG A 64 5.93 6.41 -1.63
N PRO A 65 4.78 6.20 -0.98
CA PRO A 65 3.90 7.31 -0.59
C PRO A 65 4.52 8.23 0.47
N LEU A 66 5.46 7.72 1.29
CA LEU A 66 6.11 8.52 2.33
C LEU A 66 7.25 9.40 1.80
N SER A 67 7.80 9.10 0.63
CA SER A 67 8.96 9.81 0.05
C SER A 67 8.57 11.08 -0.71
N TYR A 68 7.30 11.33 -0.98
CA TYR A 68 6.86 12.41 -1.86
C TYR A 68 5.92 13.40 -1.17
N GLY A 69 6.24 14.70 -1.31
CA GLY A 69 5.30 15.82 -1.16
C GLY A 69 4.67 16.01 0.22
N CYS A 70 3.35 16.14 0.27
CA CYS A 70 2.56 16.43 1.46
C CYS A 70 2.80 15.50 2.66
N PRO A 71 2.86 14.15 2.51
CA PRO A 71 3.09 13.25 3.64
C PRO A 71 4.38 13.54 4.41
N GLN A 72 5.45 13.91 3.71
CA GLN A 72 6.73 14.23 4.35
C GLN A 72 6.66 15.49 5.23
N ALA A 73 5.92 16.50 4.79
CA ALA A 73 5.69 17.71 5.59
C ALA A 73 4.87 17.41 6.84
N TRP A 74 3.82 16.57 6.73
CA TRP A 74 2.99 16.17 7.87
C TRP A 74 3.74 15.27 8.85
N LEU A 75 4.63 14.38 8.37
CA LEU A 75 5.51 13.59 9.23
C LEU A 75 6.45 14.49 10.03
N SER A 76 7.06 15.48 9.38
CA SER A 76 7.92 16.45 10.07
C SER A 76 7.14 17.24 11.11
N GLY A 77 5.93 17.68 10.78
CA GLY A 77 5.02 18.36 11.72
C GLY A 77 4.67 17.48 12.92
N LEU A 78 4.41 16.20 12.71
CA LEU A 78 4.12 15.25 13.79
C LEU A 78 5.32 15.05 14.71
N VAL A 79 6.53 14.90 14.16
CA VAL A 79 7.77 14.77 14.96
C VAL A 79 7.98 16.02 15.83
N ILE A 80 7.81 17.22 15.25
CA ILE A 80 7.93 18.48 15.98
C ILE A 80 6.86 18.56 17.07
N ALA A 81 5.60 18.23 16.78
CA ALA A 81 4.52 18.27 17.75
C ALA A 81 4.77 17.29 18.92
N LEU A 82 5.27 16.10 18.64
CA LEU A 82 5.64 15.12 19.67
C LEU A 82 6.82 15.63 20.53
N ALA A 83 7.86 16.20 19.92
CA ALA A 83 8.99 16.77 20.65
C ALA A 83 8.56 17.91 21.57
N VAL A 84 7.68 18.79 21.09
CA VAL A 84 7.08 19.87 21.90
C VAL A 84 6.23 19.29 23.03
N ALA A 85 5.39 18.28 22.76
CA ALA A 85 4.56 17.63 23.79
C ALA A 85 5.41 17.01 24.91
N ILE A 86 6.55 16.41 24.57
CA ILE A 86 7.50 15.84 25.53
C ILE A 86 8.15 16.95 26.37
N SER A 87 8.50 18.08 25.75
CA SER A 87 9.13 19.23 26.45
C SER A 87 8.22 19.90 27.44
N PHE A 88 6.90 19.87 27.22
CA PHE A 88 5.89 20.47 28.10
C PHE A 88 5.28 19.46 29.09
N ARG A 89 6.03 18.49 29.56
CA ARG A 89 5.54 17.39 30.41
C ARG A 89 5.01 17.85 31.79
N GLU A 90 5.42 19.03 32.26
CA GLU A 90 5.03 19.59 33.57
C GLU A 90 3.89 20.62 33.50
N THR A 91 3.20 20.72 32.37
CA THR A 91 2.15 21.73 32.16
C THR A 91 0.79 21.33 32.74
N PRO A 92 -0.09 22.32 33.05
CA PRO A 92 -1.42 22.06 33.57
C PRO A 92 -2.26 21.19 32.63
N SER A 93 -3.16 20.38 33.20
CA SER A 93 -3.94 19.33 32.52
C SER A 93 -4.73 19.78 31.26
N TRP A 94 -5.21 21.04 31.25
CA TRP A 94 -5.95 21.59 30.12
C TRP A 94 -5.07 21.83 28.89
N ILE A 95 -3.79 22.24 29.08
CA ILE A 95 -2.83 22.40 28.00
C ILE A 95 -2.50 21.03 27.40
N THR A 96 -2.31 20.02 28.25
CA THR A 96 -2.07 18.63 27.78
C THR A 96 -3.25 18.10 26.98
N GLY A 97 -4.49 18.37 27.40
CA GLY A 97 -5.69 17.99 26.64
C GLY A 97 -5.74 18.65 25.27
N THR A 98 -5.43 19.96 25.19
CA THR A 98 -5.39 20.68 23.91
C THR A 98 -4.31 20.10 22.98
N TRP A 99 -3.11 19.80 23.48
CA TRP A 99 -2.05 19.17 22.70
C TRP A 99 -2.44 17.80 22.17
N PHE A 100 -3.12 17.01 22.98
CA PHE A 100 -3.61 15.70 22.53
C PHE A 100 -4.57 15.84 21.34
N VAL A 101 -5.49 16.80 21.38
CA VAL A 101 -6.40 17.09 20.26
C VAL A 101 -5.63 17.55 19.03
N VAL A 102 -4.65 18.44 19.18
CA VAL A 102 -3.82 18.92 18.07
C VAL A 102 -3.03 17.78 17.43
N CYS A 103 -2.36 16.94 18.22
CA CYS A 103 -1.64 15.77 17.71
C CYS A 103 -2.58 14.79 17.00
N SER A 104 -3.77 14.55 17.54
CA SER A 104 -4.77 13.69 16.92
C SER A 104 -5.22 14.23 15.55
N LEU A 105 -5.44 15.53 15.43
CA LEU A 105 -5.77 16.18 14.15
C LEU A 105 -4.61 16.06 13.15
N ILE A 106 -3.37 16.27 13.59
CA ILE A 106 -2.18 16.12 12.72
C ILE A 106 -2.08 14.68 12.21
N VAL A 107 -2.25 13.67 13.06
CA VAL A 107 -2.25 12.26 12.66
C VAL A 107 -3.36 11.99 11.65
N HIS A 108 -4.56 12.52 11.89
CA HIS A 108 -5.68 12.35 10.97
C HIS A 108 -5.39 12.95 9.60
N CYS A 109 -4.91 14.19 9.54
CA CYS A 109 -4.49 14.82 8.28
C CYS A 109 -3.35 14.06 7.58
N LEU A 110 -2.39 13.53 8.35
CA LEU A 110 -1.31 12.71 7.83
C LEU A 110 -1.85 11.43 7.16
N LEU A 111 -2.79 10.72 7.79
CA LEU A 111 -3.38 9.51 7.21
C LEU A 111 -4.11 9.80 5.90
N PHE A 112 -4.85 10.91 5.80
CA PHE A 112 -5.46 11.31 4.53
C PHE A 112 -4.43 11.66 3.47
N ALA A 113 -3.40 12.44 3.81
CA ALA A 113 -2.33 12.80 2.88
C ALA A 113 -1.57 11.57 2.37
N ILE A 114 -1.32 10.59 3.24
CA ILE A 114 -0.70 9.31 2.87
C ILE A 114 -1.62 8.53 1.91
N ARG A 115 -2.92 8.44 2.22
CA ARG A 115 -3.88 7.74 1.38
C ARG A 115 -3.93 8.33 -0.03
N ASP A 116 -3.99 9.64 -0.14
CA ASP A 116 -4.08 10.33 -1.43
C ASP A 116 -2.78 10.15 -2.23
N ALA A 117 -1.61 10.33 -1.60
CA ALA A 117 -0.32 10.08 -2.22
C ALA A 117 -0.16 8.60 -2.65
N ALA A 118 -0.59 7.66 -1.80
CA ALA A 118 -0.56 6.23 -2.10
C ALA A 118 -1.43 5.90 -3.31
N ASN A 119 -2.62 6.48 -3.41
CA ASN A 119 -3.53 6.26 -4.52
C ASN A 119 -2.98 6.84 -5.84
N GLU A 120 -2.41 8.04 -5.83
CA GLU A 120 -1.80 8.66 -7.01
C GLU A 120 -0.60 7.85 -7.52
N GLU A 121 0.32 7.48 -6.64
CA GLU A 121 1.50 6.69 -6.98
C GLU A 121 1.15 5.28 -7.45
N ALA A 122 0.16 4.64 -6.81
CA ALA A 122 -0.34 3.33 -7.19
C ALA A 122 -0.95 3.34 -8.60
N LYS A 123 -1.79 4.33 -8.90
CA LYS A 123 -2.38 4.53 -10.23
C LYS A 123 -1.32 4.82 -11.29
N ALA A 124 -0.32 5.64 -10.96
CA ALA A 124 0.78 5.95 -11.87
C ALA A 124 1.62 4.69 -12.20
N LEU A 125 1.88 3.84 -11.21
CA LEU A 125 2.58 2.58 -11.46
C LEU A 125 1.71 1.60 -12.26
N ALA A 126 0.44 1.43 -11.89
CA ALA A 126 -0.49 0.57 -12.61
C ALA A 126 -0.61 1.00 -14.09
N GLN A 127 -0.69 2.32 -14.35
CA GLN A 127 -0.68 2.85 -15.71
C GLN A 127 0.54 2.38 -16.49
N LYS A 128 1.74 2.42 -15.91
CA LYS A 128 2.98 1.97 -16.58
C LYS A 128 2.96 0.47 -16.89
N VAL A 129 2.31 -0.35 -16.06
CA VAL A 129 2.10 -1.77 -16.33
C VAL A 129 1.11 -1.96 -17.49
N TRP A 130 0.01 -1.21 -17.49
CA TRP A 130 -0.98 -1.23 -18.57
C TRP A 130 -0.42 -0.76 -19.92
N THR A 131 0.49 0.24 -19.92
CA THR A 131 1.12 0.75 -21.15
C THR A 131 2.37 -0.03 -21.57
N ASN A 132 2.80 -1.01 -20.79
CA ASN A 132 4.03 -1.77 -21.02
C ASN A 132 5.33 -0.95 -20.88
N GLU A 133 5.29 0.21 -20.24
CA GLU A 133 6.47 1.05 -20.04
C GLU A 133 7.37 0.57 -18.90
N LYS A 134 6.80 -0.14 -17.91
CA LYS A 134 7.52 -0.70 -16.78
C LYS A 134 6.91 -2.00 -16.32
N SER A 135 7.75 -3.01 -16.12
CA SER A 135 7.42 -4.23 -15.37
C SER A 135 8.14 -4.17 -14.02
N MET A 136 7.53 -4.70 -12.98
CA MET A 136 8.23 -4.88 -11.71
C MET A 136 9.41 -5.86 -11.86
N THR A 137 9.25 -6.89 -12.64
CA THR A 137 10.31 -7.82 -13.05
C THR A 137 9.79 -8.55 -14.29
N GLU A 138 10.64 -8.73 -15.27
CA GLU A 138 10.34 -9.62 -16.37
C GLU A 138 10.56 -11.05 -15.87
N VAL A 139 9.47 -11.70 -15.46
CA VAL A 139 9.52 -13.06 -14.97
C VAL A 139 8.89 -13.94 -16.04
N VAL A 140 9.74 -14.69 -16.72
CA VAL A 140 9.29 -15.76 -17.58
C VAL A 140 9.06 -17.00 -16.72
N VAL A 141 7.81 -17.24 -16.37
CA VAL A 141 7.42 -18.48 -15.69
C VAL A 141 7.13 -19.52 -16.75
N ASN A 142 7.87 -20.64 -16.74
CA ASN A 142 7.54 -21.80 -17.54
C ASN A 142 6.38 -22.53 -16.84
N SER A 143 5.16 -22.20 -17.24
CA SER A 143 4.00 -22.95 -16.79
C SER A 143 4.04 -24.36 -17.39
N PRO A 144 3.76 -25.41 -16.61
CA PRO A 144 3.65 -26.77 -17.16
C PRO A 144 2.49 -26.83 -18.15
N ALA A 145 2.68 -27.58 -19.22
CA ALA A 145 1.64 -27.79 -20.23
C ALA A 145 0.36 -28.34 -19.56
N SER A 146 -0.75 -27.71 -19.82
CA SER A 146 -2.03 -28.05 -19.24
C SER A 146 -3.07 -28.21 -20.36
N ALA A 147 -4.06 -29.06 -20.14
CA ALA A 147 -5.22 -29.17 -21.00
C ALA A 147 -6.24 -28.02 -20.78
N ASP A 148 -5.95 -27.10 -19.86
CA ASP A 148 -6.77 -25.93 -19.61
C ASP A 148 -6.69 -24.97 -20.81
N PRO A 149 -7.80 -24.51 -21.39
CA PRO A 149 -7.82 -23.52 -22.46
C PRO A 149 -7.04 -22.23 -22.12
N ALA A 150 -7.02 -21.86 -20.86
CA ALA A 150 -6.28 -20.70 -20.37
C ALA A 150 -4.76 -20.83 -20.54
N TYR A 151 -4.24 -22.05 -20.72
CA TYR A 151 -2.82 -22.29 -20.96
C TYR A 151 -2.38 -21.78 -22.33
N GLU A 152 -3.19 -21.95 -23.36
CA GLU A 152 -2.90 -21.43 -24.70
C GLU A 152 -2.83 -19.90 -24.70
N ASP A 153 -3.78 -19.25 -24.03
CA ASP A 153 -3.79 -17.79 -23.86
C ASP A 153 -2.57 -17.31 -23.08
N TYR A 154 -2.17 -18.03 -22.03
CA TYR A 154 -0.98 -17.71 -21.25
C TYR A 154 0.29 -17.78 -22.11
N VAL A 155 0.48 -18.88 -22.86
CA VAL A 155 1.65 -19.07 -23.74
C VAL A 155 1.69 -17.99 -24.82
N TYR A 156 0.55 -17.68 -25.42
CA TYR A 156 0.45 -16.60 -26.41
C TYR A 156 0.83 -15.23 -25.83
N CYS A 157 0.40 -14.94 -24.61
CA CYS A 157 0.75 -13.71 -23.92
C CYS A 157 2.25 -13.62 -23.58
N ARG A 158 2.83 -14.74 -23.16
CA ARG A 158 4.26 -14.85 -22.85
C ARG A 158 5.11 -14.64 -24.09
N ASP A 159 4.81 -15.39 -25.16
CA ASP A 159 5.62 -15.41 -26.37
C ASP A 159 5.50 -14.12 -27.18
N SER A 160 4.40 -13.37 -27.01
CA SER A 160 4.21 -12.02 -27.59
C SER A 160 4.73 -10.87 -26.74
N ASP A 161 5.47 -11.14 -25.66
CA ASP A 161 6.03 -10.14 -24.71
C ASP A 161 4.98 -9.17 -24.13
N ARG A 162 3.75 -9.68 -23.91
CA ARG A 162 2.63 -8.91 -23.35
C ARG A 162 2.33 -9.25 -21.90
N LEU A 163 3.05 -10.23 -21.33
CA LEU A 163 2.87 -10.68 -19.98
C LEU A 163 3.72 -9.84 -19.01
N ARG A 164 3.11 -9.27 -17.98
CA ARG A 164 3.81 -8.46 -16.97
C ARG A 164 3.43 -8.93 -15.57
N GLN A 165 4.41 -8.94 -14.69
CA GLN A 165 4.15 -9.24 -13.28
C GLN A 165 3.47 -8.05 -12.60
N VAL A 166 2.33 -8.32 -11.96
CA VAL A 166 1.63 -7.35 -11.11
C VAL A 166 2.23 -7.39 -9.71
N ILE A 167 2.25 -8.57 -9.09
CA ILE A 167 2.85 -8.78 -7.78
C ILE A 167 3.25 -10.26 -7.64
N GLY A 168 4.40 -10.49 -7.00
CA GLY A 168 4.81 -11.81 -6.53
C GLY A 168 4.59 -11.92 -5.02
N LEU A 169 3.90 -12.96 -4.60
CA LEU A 169 3.66 -13.29 -3.20
C LEU A 169 4.23 -14.67 -2.91
N PRO A 170 4.48 -15.03 -1.65
CA PRO A 170 4.84 -16.39 -1.32
C PRO A 170 3.80 -17.37 -1.89
N ASN A 171 4.25 -18.34 -2.67
CA ASN A 171 3.44 -19.38 -3.31
C ASN A 171 2.40 -18.91 -4.36
N ARG A 172 2.37 -17.63 -4.71
CA ARG A 172 1.41 -17.10 -5.70
C ARG A 172 2.03 -15.96 -6.50
N MET A 173 1.75 -15.93 -7.80
CA MET A 173 2.19 -14.87 -8.69
C MET A 173 1.02 -14.37 -9.52
N PHE A 174 0.79 -13.07 -9.49
CA PHE A 174 -0.20 -12.41 -10.35
C PHE A 174 0.49 -11.84 -11.56
N LEU A 175 0.08 -12.29 -12.73
CA LEU A 175 0.57 -11.84 -14.02
C LEU A 175 -0.57 -11.21 -14.81
N PHE A 176 -0.28 -10.13 -15.48
CA PHE A 176 -1.24 -9.43 -16.33
C PHE A 176 -0.80 -9.45 -17.77
N CYS A 177 -1.69 -9.93 -18.64
CA CYS A 177 -1.53 -9.89 -20.08
C CYS A 177 -2.45 -8.83 -20.66
N ARG A 178 -1.90 -7.81 -21.29
CA ARG A 178 -2.69 -6.79 -21.96
C ARG A 178 -3.26 -7.30 -23.29
N SER A 179 -4.44 -6.79 -23.66
CA SER A 179 -5.03 -7.04 -24.98
C SER A 179 -4.18 -6.44 -26.09
N GLU A 180 -4.17 -7.08 -27.25
CA GLU A 180 -3.54 -6.55 -28.45
C GLU A 180 -4.38 -5.43 -29.09
N ALA A 181 -5.69 -5.65 -29.18
CA ALA A 181 -6.61 -4.73 -29.82
C ALA A 181 -6.83 -3.42 -29.03
N GLU A 182 -7.00 -3.53 -27.71
CA GLU A 182 -7.27 -2.40 -26.82
C GLU A 182 -6.40 -2.48 -25.55
N PRO A 183 -5.09 -2.24 -25.66
CA PRO A 183 -4.12 -2.51 -24.59
C PRO A 183 -4.34 -1.67 -23.32
N GLN A 184 -5.08 -0.55 -23.42
CA GLN A 184 -5.37 0.30 -22.26
C GLN A 184 -6.71 -0.01 -21.59
N LYS A 185 -7.56 -0.83 -22.23
CA LYS A 185 -8.89 -1.10 -21.74
C LYS A 185 -9.12 -2.55 -21.32
N TRP A 186 -8.43 -3.50 -21.97
CA TRP A 186 -8.65 -4.92 -21.80
C TRP A 186 -7.37 -5.65 -21.46
N GLY A 187 -7.50 -6.66 -20.64
CA GLY A 187 -6.41 -7.59 -20.34
C GLY A 187 -6.89 -8.80 -19.57
N ALA A 188 -6.05 -9.82 -19.51
CA ALA A 188 -6.27 -11.03 -18.73
C ALA A 188 -5.33 -11.06 -17.53
N LEU A 189 -5.88 -11.30 -16.34
CA LEU A 189 -5.12 -11.52 -15.11
C LEU A 189 -4.99 -13.03 -14.89
N PHE A 190 -3.77 -13.51 -14.79
CA PHE A 190 -3.44 -14.89 -14.47
C PHE A 190 -2.93 -14.98 -13.05
N LEU A 191 -3.42 -15.94 -12.28
CA LEU A 191 -2.88 -16.33 -11.01
C LEU A 191 -2.17 -17.66 -11.15
N LEU A 192 -0.88 -17.69 -10.88
CA LEU A 192 -0.05 -18.89 -10.88
C LEU A 192 0.37 -19.24 -9.46
N ASN A 193 0.57 -20.53 -9.18
CA ASN A 193 1.23 -20.99 -7.98
C ASN A 193 2.77 -21.00 -8.16
N ASP A 194 3.50 -21.40 -7.12
CA ASP A 194 4.96 -21.54 -7.10
C ASP A 194 5.51 -22.57 -8.10
N ALA A 195 4.70 -23.59 -8.44
CA ALA A 195 5.02 -24.58 -9.46
C ALA A 195 4.74 -24.08 -10.89
N GLY A 196 4.24 -22.85 -11.07
CA GLY A 196 3.87 -22.29 -12.37
C GLY A 196 2.53 -22.77 -12.91
N ALA A 197 1.73 -23.52 -12.14
CA ALA A 197 0.40 -23.93 -12.59
C ALA A 197 -0.59 -22.76 -12.50
N ILE A 198 -1.42 -22.59 -13.53
CA ILE A 198 -2.47 -21.58 -13.57
C ILE A 198 -3.59 -22.02 -12.64
N LEU A 199 -3.86 -21.20 -11.62
CA LEU A 199 -4.93 -21.42 -10.66
C LEU A 199 -6.22 -20.73 -11.05
N TYR A 200 -6.11 -19.58 -11.72
CA TYR A 200 -7.23 -18.74 -12.03
C TYR A 200 -6.89 -17.78 -13.18
N VAL A 201 -7.88 -17.50 -14.03
CA VAL A 201 -7.80 -16.48 -15.08
C VAL A 201 -9.04 -15.60 -15.01
N ALA A 202 -8.85 -14.29 -15.09
CA ALA A 202 -9.95 -13.35 -15.16
C ALA A 202 -9.69 -12.30 -16.23
N ASN A 203 -10.68 -12.07 -17.07
CA ASN A 203 -10.68 -10.92 -17.96
C ASN A 203 -10.91 -9.63 -17.15
N ARG A 204 -10.10 -8.62 -17.40
CA ARG A 204 -10.17 -7.32 -16.74
C ARG A 204 -10.46 -6.23 -17.76
N THR A 205 -11.42 -5.39 -17.39
CA THR A 205 -11.74 -4.16 -18.12
C THR A 205 -11.37 -2.98 -17.27
N ARG A 206 -10.73 -2.00 -17.86
CA ARG A 206 -10.47 -0.71 -17.21
C ARG A 206 -11.51 0.30 -17.67
N ASN A 207 -12.04 1.06 -16.73
CA ASN A 207 -12.98 2.12 -17.07
C ASN A 207 -12.23 3.26 -17.78
N PRO A 208 -12.69 3.78 -18.93
CA PRO A 208 -12.01 4.90 -19.62
C PRO A 208 -11.83 6.15 -18.77
N SER A 209 -12.69 6.36 -17.76
CA SER A 209 -12.58 7.46 -16.80
C SER A 209 -11.38 7.35 -15.86
N ASP A 210 -10.83 6.15 -15.70
CA ASP A 210 -9.70 5.88 -14.79
C ASP A 210 -8.34 6.03 -15.48
N VAL A 211 -8.34 6.29 -16.79
CA VAL A 211 -7.11 6.56 -17.54
C VAL A 211 -6.71 8.01 -17.28
N PRO A 212 -5.58 8.27 -16.60
CA PRO A 212 -5.11 9.63 -16.38
C PRO A 212 -4.91 10.31 -17.74
N SER A 213 -5.46 11.50 -17.92
CA SER A 213 -5.17 12.29 -19.11
C SER A 213 -3.66 12.56 -19.17
N PRO A 214 -3.01 12.45 -20.34
CA PRO A 214 -1.59 12.73 -20.46
C PRO A 214 -1.34 14.15 -19.96
N LYS A 215 -0.51 14.29 -18.93
CA LYS A 215 -0.02 15.61 -18.47
C LYS A 215 0.74 16.22 -19.66
N LYS A 216 0.16 17.31 -20.20
CA LYS A 216 0.83 18.15 -21.19
C LYS A 216 2.04 18.84 -20.59
#